data_545b9b90cd39295c09c4f920b2742ccd
#
_entry.id   545b9b90cd39295c09c4f920b2742ccd
#
_cell.length_a   1.000
_cell.length_b   1.000
_cell.length_c   1.000
_cell.angle_alpha   90.00
_cell.angle_beta   90.00
_cell.angle_gamma   90.00
#
_symmetry.space_group_name_H-M   'P 1'
#
loop_
_entity.id
_entity.type
_entity.pdbx_description
1 polymer ?
#
loop_
_entity_poly.entity_id
_entity_poly.type
_entity_poly.pdbx_seq_one_letter_code
_entity_poly.pdbx_strand_id
1 'polypeptide(L)'
;MFARNHRQKHQREWILWGLPIGMVAIAGLLIASTQRQADYADWYHHWITAGVGVVVALILERLPLQRLKPFLLPIFGLTVASLVAVRLIGTTALGAQRWISIGGIHVQPSEFAKIAAILLLAAVLSKHPVERPVDVLRPLGVISIPWLLVFIQPDLGTSLVFGALMLTMLYWSGMPIEWVTLLLSPLVTALFAGIFPWAMVIWIPLMALLAYRSLPWKRIASTITIAIHGAMAIVTPWLWMHGLKDYQRDRLVLFLDPSQDPLGGGYHLLQSTVGIGSGGLFGAGLLQGQLTKLRFIPEQHTDFIFSALGEETGFIGCLLVVLGFALLMARLLQVARHARSDFESLVVIGIGTMLMFQVVVNIFMTIGLGPVTGIPLPFLSYGRSAMVVNFISLGLCLSVVRQSRRSFAGLR
;
A
#
# COMPACT_ATOMS: atom_id res chain seq x y z
N MET A 1 7.22 19.82 -35.15
CA MET A 1 7.01 19.86 -33.69
C MET A 1 5.72 19.14 -33.24
N PHE A 2 4.62 19.21 -34.01
CA PHE A 2 3.30 18.63 -33.67
C PHE A 2 3.21 17.08 -33.75
N ALA A 3 3.92 16.44 -34.69
CA ALA A 3 3.92 14.97 -34.83
C ALA A 3 4.64 14.25 -33.65
N ARG A 4 5.65 14.91 -33.06
CA ARG A 4 6.40 14.38 -31.90
C ARG A 4 5.53 14.31 -30.64
N ASN A 5 4.58 15.28 -30.47
CA ASN A 5 3.65 15.31 -29.36
C ASN A 5 2.56 14.21 -29.44
N HIS A 6 2.13 13.82 -30.65
CA HIS A 6 1.14 12.75 -30.81
C HIS A 6 1.70 11.36 -30.52
N ARG A 7 2.94 11.07 -30.98
CA ARG A 7 3.64 9.82 -30.66
C ARG A 7 3.95 9.70 -29.15
N GLN A 8 4.38 10.79 -28.50
CA GLN A 8 4.59 10.78 -27.04
C GLN A 8 3.29 10.57 -26.26
N LYS A 9 2.12 11.06 -26.73
CA LYS A 9 0.82 10.84 -26.07
C LYS A 9 0.38 9.38 -26.16
N HIS A 10 0.60 8.70 -27.28
CA HIS A 10 0.27 7.28 -27.43
C HIS A 10 1.20 6.38 -26.61
N GLN A 11 2.51 6.62 -26.65
CA GLN A 11 3.51 5.86 -25.86
C GLN A 11 3.23 5.92 -24.35
N ARG A 12 2.66 7.01 -23.85
CA ARG A 12 2.37 7.20 -22.43
C ARG A 12 1.19 6.37 -21.88
N GLU A 13 0.26 5.90 -22.70
CA GLU A 13 -0.81 4.98 -22.25
C GLU A 13 -0.33 3.54 -22.17
N TRP A 14 0.55 3.15 -23.07
CA TRP A 14 1.15 1.83 -23.05
C TRP A 14 1.90 1.52 -21.76
N ILE A 15 2.47 2.53 -21.10
CA ILE A 15 3.13 2.36 -19.80
C ILE A 15 2.11 1.93 -18.73
N LEU A 16 0.96 2.61 -18.65
CA LEU A 16 -0.08 2.30 -17.65
C LEU A 16 -0.73 0.94 -17.87
N TRP A 17 -0.90 0.49 -19.11
CA TRP A 17 -1.42 -0.84 -19.42
C TRP A 17 -0.34 -1.92 -19.50
N GLY A 18 0.73 -1.64 -20.22
CA GLY A 18 1.77 -2.62 -20.55
C GLY A 18 2.55 -3.12 -19.34
N LEU A 19 2.92 -2.23 -18.40
CA LEU A 19 3.66 -2.64 -17.21
C LEU A 19 2.82 -3.54 -16.28
N PRO A 20 1.58 -3.19 -15.87
CA PRO A 20 0.77 -4.07 -15.04
C PRO A 20 0.47 -5.41 -15.72
N ILE A 21 0.13 -5.41 -17.02
CA ILE A 21 -0.13 -6.66 -17.76
C ILE A 21 1.14 -7.52 -17.85
N GLY A 22 2.30 -6.92 -18.14
CA GLY A 22 3.57 -7.62 -18.16
C GLY A 22 3.92 -8.23 -16.80
N MET A 23 3.71 -7.49 -15.70
CA MET A 23 3.91 -7.98 -14.34
C MET A 23 2.97 -9.17 -14.02
N VAL A 24 1.70 -9.08 -14.39
CA VAL A 24 0.73 -10.17 -14.21
C VAL A 24 1.13 -11.41 -15.02
N ALA A 25 1.62 -11.23 -16.25
CA ALA A 25 2.06 -12.35 -17.08
C ALA A 25 3.24 -13.09 -16.45
N ILE A 26 4.27 -12.36 -15.99
CA ILE A 26 5.43 -12.93 -15.29
C ILE A 26 4.98 -13.58 -13.97
N ALA A 27 4.11 -12.93 -13.22
CA ALA A 27 3.59 -13.44 -11.96
C ALA A 27 2.89 -14.80 -12.13
N GLY A 28 2.08 -14.96 -13.16
CA GLY A 28 1.42 -16.25 -13.42
C GLY A 28 2.42 -17.39 -13.68
N LEU A 29 3.55 -17.11 -14.35
CA LEU A 29 4.63 -18.09 -14.55
C LEU A 29 5.33 -18.43 -13.23
N LEU A 30 5.64 -17.41 -12.39
CA LEU A 30 6.22 -17.63 -11.07
C LEU A 30 5.27 -18.44 -10.16
N ILE A 31 3.98 -18.12 -10.15
CA ILE A 31 2.98 -18.86 -9.38
C ILE A 31 2.91 -20.30 -9.87
N ALA A 32 2.95 -20.55 -11.18
CA ALA A 32 3.00 -21.90 -11.73
C ALA A 32 4.25 -22.67 -11.29
N SER A 33 5.38 -22.00 -11.12
CA SER A 33 6.59 -22.60 -10.57
C SER A 33 6.41 -23.05 -9.12
N THR A 34 5.76 -22.20 -8.30
CA THR A 34 5.52 -22.50 -6.87
C THR A 34 4.55 -23.67 -6.66
N GLN A 35 3.78 -24.07 -7.70
CA GLN A 35 2.70 -25.05 -7.60
C GLN A 35 3.01 -26.47 -8.08
N ARG A 36 4.20 -26.69 -8.66
CA ARG A 36 4.54 -27.98 -9.30
C ARG A 36 4.36 -29.23 -8.42
N GLN A 37 4.21 -29.10 -7.11
CA GLN A 37 4.11 -30.22 -6.17
C GLN A 37 2.88 -30.24 -5.27
N ALA A 38 1.96 -29.30 -5.34
CA ALA A 38 0.70 -29.31 -4.57
C ALA A 38 -0.32 -28.26 -5.04
N ASP A 39 -1.60 -28.60 -4.95
CA ASP A 39 -2.80 -27.89 -5.43
C ASP A 39 -3.21 -26.67 -4.57
N TYR A 40 -2.31 -25.77 -4.18
CA TYR A 40 -2.67 -24.65 -3.28
C TYR A 40 -3.31 -23.45 -3.98
N ALA A 41 -2.84 -23.09 -5.15
CA ALA A 41 -3.36 -21.93 -5.86
C ALA A 41 -3.22 -22.19 -7.35
N ASP A 42 -4.33 -22.38 -8.00
CA ASP A 42 -4.33 -22.57 -9.45
C ASP A 42 -3.80 -21.32 -10.15
N TRP A 43 -2.62 -21.40 -10.75
CA TRP A 43 -1.98 -20.29 -11.46
C TRP A 43 -2.89 -19.63 -12.50
N TYR A 44 -3.78 -20.40 -13.14
CA TYR A 44 -4.77 -19.89 -14.10
C TYR A 44 -5.82 -18.99 -13.44
N HIS A 45 -6.16 -19.20 -12.16
CA HIS A 45 -7.03 -18.30 -11.41
C HIS A 45 -6.43 -16.89 -11.26
N HIS A 46 -5.10 -16.77 -11.19
CA HIS A 46 -4.42 -15.47 -11.19
C HIS A 46 -4.71 -14.70 -12.48
N TRP A 47 -4.56 -15.36 -13.65
CA TRP A 47 -4.84 -14.75 -14.95
C TRP A 47 -6.33 -14.49 -15.18
N ILE A 48 -7.21 -15.39 -14.76
CA ILE A 48 -8.67 -15.18 -14.83
C ILE A 48 -9.05 -13.95 -14.02
N THR A 49 -8.57 -13.84 -12.77
CA THR A 49 -8.85 -12.70 -11.90
C THR A 49 -8.29 -11.39 -12.49
N ALA A 50 -7.10 -11.44 -13.07
CA ALA A 50 -6.53 -10.30 -13.78
C ALA A 50 -7.37 -9.93 -15.00
N GLY A 51 -7.86 -10.91 -15.78
CA GLY A 51 -8.78 -10.68 -16.90
C GLY A 51 -10.06 -9.97 -16.48
N VAL A 52 -10.68 -10.41 -15.37
CA VAL A 52 -11.82 -9.71 -14.76
C VAL A 52 -11.43 -8.28 -14.36
N GLY A 53 -10.27 -8.11 -13.72
CA GLY A 53 -9.73 -6.80 -13.36
C GLY A 53 -9.54 -5.87 -14.57
N VAL A 54 -8.99 -6.39 -15.66
CA VAL A 54 -8.82 -5.63 -16.92
C VAL A 54 -10.17 -5.18 -17.47
N VAL A 55 -11.19 -6.02 -17.47
CA VAL A 55 -12.55 -5.64 -17.92
C VAL A 55 -13.10 -4.53 -17.06
N VAL A 56 -12.97 -4.63 -15.73
CA VAL A 56 -13.40 -3.59 -14.80
C VAL A 56 -12.64 -2.28 -15.05
N ALA A 57 -11.32 -2.34 -15.25
CA ALA A 57 -10.50 -1.17 -15.57
C ALA A 57 -10.93 -0.49 -16.86
N LEU A 58 -11.25 -1.25 -17.92
CA LEU A 58 -11.75 -0.72 -19.20
C LEU A 58 -13.12 -0.03 -19.06
N ILE A 59 -13.98 -0.55 -18.19
CA ILE A 59 -15.27 0.08 -17.87
C ILE A 59 -15.03 1.41 -17.15
N LEU A 60 -14.20 1.39 -16.09
CA LEU A 60 -13.89 2.56 -15.27
C LEU A 60 -13.16 3.65 -16.06
N GLU A 61 -12.25 3.30 -16.98
CA GLU A 61 -11.59 4.25 -17.88
C GLU A 61 -12.59 5.11 -18.66
N ARG A 62 -13.77 4.55 -19.00
CA ARG A 62 -14.81 5.24 -19.76
C ARG A 62 -15.67 6.17 -18.91
N LEU A 63 -15.71 5.95 -17.60
CA LEU A 63 -16.55 6.70 -16.67
C LEU A 63 -15.83 7.96 -16.18
N PRO A 64 -16.39 9.16 -16.32
CA PRO A 64 -15.84 10.37 -15.70
C PRO A 64 -15.88 10.28 -14.18
N LEU A 65 -14.73 10.48 -13.51
CA LEU A 65 -14.62 10.44 -12.05
C LEU A 65 -15.62 11.39 -11.36
N GLN A 66 -15.93 12.52 -11.97
CA GLN A 66 -16.89 13.48 -11.43
C GLN A 66 -18.30 12.87 -11.25
N ARG A 67 -18.68 11.87 -12.05
CA ARG A 67 -19.95 11.16 -11.92
C ARG A 67 -20.01 10.24 -10.71
N LEU A 68 -18.86 9.87 -10.15
CA LEU A 68 -18.79 9.05 -8.94
C LEU A 68 -19.05 9.87 -7.67
N LYS A 69 -18.88 11.20 -7.69
CA LYS A 69 -19.00 12.07 -6.50
C LYS A 69 -20.29 11.85 -5.67
N PRO A 70 -21.48 11.76 -6.27
CA PRO A 70 -22.71 11.54 -5.51
C PRO A 70 -22.74 10.17 -4.78
N PHE A 71 -22.01 9.20 -5.28
CA PHE A 71 -21.97 7.84 -4.76
C PHE A 71 -20.84 7.57 -3.77
N LEU A 72 -19.93 8.54 -3.54
CA LEU A 72 -18.74 8.31 -2.70
C LEU A 72 -19.13 7.99 -1.25
N LEU A 73 -20.10 8.69 -0.69
CA LEU A 73 -20.54 8.44 0.69
C LEU A 73 -21.25 7.08 0.82
N PRO A 74 -22.19 6.69 -0.05
CA PRO A 74 -22.74 5.34 -0.11
C PRO A 74 -21.68 4.25 -0.29
N ILE A 75 -20.72 4.42 -1.20
CA ILE A 75 -19.62 3.46 -1.42
C ILE A 75 -18.78 3.31 -0.14
N PHE A 76 -18.41 4.44 0.47
CA PHE A 76 -17.66 4.43 1.72
C PHE A 76 -18.45 3.75 2.86
N GLY A 77 -19.73 4.08 3.01
CA GLY A 77 -20.62 3.46 3.99
C GLY A 77 -20.74 1.95 3.80
N LEU A 78 -20.87 1.49 2.54
CA LEU A 78 -20.91 0.06 2.22
C LEU A 78 -19.59 -0.65 2.58
N THR A 79 -18.45 -0.02 2.29
CA THR A 79 -17.15 -0.61 2.66
C THR A 79 -16.94 -0.64 4.17
N VAL A 80 -17.35 0.39 4.90
CA VAL A 80 -17.33 0.39 6.38
C VAL A 80 -18.25 -0.71 6.92
N ALA A 81 -19.46 -0.84 6.38
CA ALA A 81 -20.39 -1.90 6.77
C ALA A 81 -19.80 -3.30 6.50
N SER A 82 -19.12 -3.50 5.36
CA SER A 82 -18.44 -4.76 5.04
C SER A 82 -17.26 -5.05 5.98
N LEU A 83 -16.50 -4.03 6.41
CA LEU A 83 -15.46 -4.19 7.43
C LEU A 83 -16.05 -4.63 8.79
N VAL A 84 -17.19 -4.07 9.18
CA VAL A 84 -17.90 -4.52 10.38
C VAL A 84 -18.43 -5.95 10.20
N ALA A 85 -18.99 -6.27 9.04
CA ALA A 85 -19.51 -7.61 8.73
C ALA A 85 -18.42 -8.69 8.82
N VAL A 86 -17.18 -8.41 8.40
CA VAL A 86 -16.05 -9.35 8.58
C VAL A 86 -15.90 -9.78 10.04
N ARG A 87 -16.10 -8.86 10.97
CA ARG A 87 -15.98 -9.14 12.40
C ARG A 87 -17.05 -10.13 12.90
N LEU A 88 -18.23 -10.11 12.26
CA LEU A 88 -19.40 -10.91 12.66
C LEU A 88 -19.46 -12.27 11.95
N ILE A 89 -19.21 -12.27 10.64
CA ILE A 89 -19.40 -13.44 9.76
C ILE A 89 -18.16 -13.85 8.97
N GLY A 90 -17.00 -13.20 9.21
CA GLY A 90 -15.78 -13.48 8.48
C GLY A 90 -15.20 -14.86 8.78
N THR A 91 -14.50 -15.43 7.79
CA THR A 91 -13.74 -16.66 7.93
C THR A 91 -12.35 -16.38 8.51
N THR A 92 -11.95 -17.20 9.47
CA THR A 92 -10.60 -17.17 10.04
C THR A 92 -9.64 -17.96 9.15
N ALA A 93 -8.58 -17.30 8.67
CA ALA A 93 -7.47 -17.96 8.03
C ALA A 93 -6.16 -17.39 8.62
N LEU A 94 -5.17 -18.25 8.85
CA LEU A 94 -3.86 -17.88 9.43
C LEU A 94 -3.98 -17.07 10.74
N GLY A 95 -4.95 -17.41 11.58
CA GLY A 95 -5.16 -16.77 12.89
C GLY A 95 -5.81 -15.39 12.86
N ALA A 96 -6.25 -14.89 11.71
CA ALA A 96 -6.92 -13.60 11.57
C ALA A 96 -8.23 -13.73 10.76
N GLN A 97 -9.26 -12.98 11.20
CA GLN A 97 -10.56 -12.93 10.56
C GLN A 97 -10.62 -11.69 9.65
N ARG A 98 -10.33 -11.88 8.35
CA ARG A 98 -10.16 -10.77 7.38
C ARG A 98 -10.93 -10.96 6.09
N TRP A 99 -11.51 -12.15 5.86
CA TRP A 99 -12.19 -12.50 4.60
C TRP A 99 -13.67 -12.82 4.82
N ILE A 100 -14.47 -12.49 3.82
CA ILE A 100 -15.85 -12.95 3.69
C ILE A 100 -15.86 -13.98 2.57
N SER A 101 -16.35 -15.19 2.84
CA SER A 101 -16.49 -16.23 1.82
C SER A 101 -17.89 -16.13 1.21
N ILE A 102 -17.95 -15.88 -0.10
CA ILE A 102 -19.20 -15.81 -0.88
C ILE A 102 -19.08 -16.82 -2.02
N GLY A 103 -19.84 -17.92 -1.94
CA GLY A 103 -19.83 -18.95 -2.99
C GLY A 103 -18.43 -19.56 -3.27
N GLY A 104 -17.60 -19.73 -2.23
CA GLY A 104 -16.22 -20.24 -2.38
C GLY A 104 -15.18 -19.19 -2.83
N ILE A 105 -15.59 -17.93 -3.02
CA ILE A 105 -14.67 -16.83 -3.32
C ILE A 105 -14.42 -16.06 -2.02
N HIS A 106 -13.15 -15.95 -1.63
CA HIS A 106 -12.73 -15.15 -0.49
C HIS A 106 -12.52 -13.70 -0.91
N VAL A 107 -13.34 -12.80 -0.36
CA VAL A 107 -13.27 -11.35 -0.59
C VAL A 107 -12.71 -10.70 0.66
N GLN A 108 -11.71 -9.83 0.50
CA GLN A 108 -11.12 -9.06 1.58
C GLN A 108 -11.61 -7.61 1.54
N PRO A 109 -12.55 -7.20 2.41
CA PRO A 109 -13.14 -5.87 2.38
C PRO A 109 -12.15 -4.73 2.61
N SER A 110 -11.06 -4.95 3.35
CA SER A 110 -10.03 -3.92 3.58
C SER A 110 -9.33 -3.48 2.29
N GLU A 111 -9.26 -4.34 1.25
CA GLU A 111 -8.74 -3.97 -0.05
C GLU A 111 -9.60 -2.89 -0.72
N PHE A 112 -10.92 -3.08 -0.72
CA PHE A 112 -11.87 -2.12 -1.30
C PHE A 112 -11.99 -0.83 -0.45
N ALA A 113 -11.85 -0.96 0.88
CA ALA A 113 -11.89 0.17 1.78
C ALA A 113 -10.76 1.19 1.53
N LYS A 114 -9.59 0.75 1.06
CA LYS A 114 -8.50 1.65 0.64
C LYS A 114 -8.95 2.57 -0.51
N ILE A 115 -9.58 2.02 -1.54
CA ILE A 115 -10.08 2.82 -2.68
C ILE A 115 -11.21 3.75 -2.25
N ALA A 116 -12.16 3.27 -1.46
CA ALA A 116 -13.27 4.09 -0.95
C ALA A 116 -12.74 5.26 -0.10
N ALA A 117 -11.74 5.00 0.75
CA ALA A 117 -11.08 6.03 1.55
C ALA A 117 -10.34 7.05 0.68
N ILE A 118 -9.60 6.61 -0.36
CA ILE A 118 -8.92 7.51 -1.31
C ILE A 118 -9.93 8.43 -1.98
N LEU A 119 -11.03 7.88 -2.51
CA LEU A 119 -12.04 8.64 -3.24
C LEU A 119 -12.74 9.66 -2.34
N LEU A 120 -13.16 9.25 -1.13
CA LEU A 120 -13.83 10.15 -0.20
C LEU A 120 -12.87 11.21 0.34
N LEU A 121 -11.65 10.83 0.70
CA LEU A 121 -10.61 11.74 1.17
C LEU A 121 -10.27 12.78 0.09
N ALA A 122 -10.12 12.36 -1.17
CA ALA A 122 -9.91 13.26 -2.30
C ALA A 122 -11.08 14.26 -2.47
N ALA A 123 -12.33 13.82 -2.30
CA ALA A 123 -13.49 14.68 -2.38
C ALA A 123 -13.53 15.70 -1.23
N VAL A 124 -13.17 15.31 -0.01
CA VAL A 124 -13.10 16.20 1.15
C VAL A 124 -12.00 17.24 0.97
N LEU A 125 -10.77 16.79 0.65
CA LEU A 125 -9.61 17.68 0.50
C LEU A 125 -9.73 18.63 -0.70
N SER A 126 -10.31 18.19 -1.81
CA SER A 126 -10.53 19.06 -2.98
C SER A 126 -11.58 20.13 -2.74
N LYS A 127 -12.53 19.91 -1.83
CA LYS A 127 -13.59 20.88 -1.49
C LYS A 127 -13.17 21.79 -0.34
N HIS A 128 -12.40 21.26 0.60
CA HIS A 128 -11.97 21.93 1.82
C HIS A 128 -10.47 21.68 2.02
N PRO A 129 -9.59 22.45 1.36
CA PRO A 129 -8.16 22.36 1.55
C PRO A 129 -7.78 22.69 3.01
N VAL A 130 -6.65 22.16 3.45
CA VAL A 130 -6.17 22.34 4.82
C VAL A 130 -5.40 23.67 4.90
N GLU A 131 -6.08 24.72 5.33
CA GLU A 131 -5.49 26.04 5.55
C GLU A 131 -5.11 26.28 7.01
N ARG A 132 -5.83 25.61 7.93
CA ARG A 132 -5.62 25.73 9.40
C ARG A 132 -5.39 24.35 10.00
N PRO A 133 -4.65 24.25 11.11
CA PRO A 133 -4.41 22.96 11.77
C PRO A 133 -5.71 22.20 12.12
N VAL A 134 -6.78 22.92 12.45
CA VAL A 134 -8.09 22.34 12.77
C VAL A 134 -8.76 21.67 11.56
N ASP A 135 -8.45 22.11 10.34
CA ASP A 135 -9.04 21.55 9.12
C ASP A 135 -8.58 20.10 8.87
N VAL A 136 -7.48 19.66 9.50
CA VAL A 136 -7.00 18.28 9.49
C VAL A 136 -8.00 17.31 10.13
N LEU A 137 -8.87 17.78 11.03
CA LEU A 137 -9.85 16.91 11.70
C LEU A 137 -10.85 16.29 10.72
N ARG A 138 -11.18 16.96 9.62
CA ARG A 138 -12.12 16.42 8.59
C ARG A 138 -11.53 15.21 7.87
N PRO A 139 -10.35 15.30 7.20
CA PRO A 139 -9.72 14.15 6.58
C PRO A 139 -9.34 13.06 7.61
N LEU A 140 -8.96 13.43 8.83
CA LEU A 140 -8.70 12.49 9.91
C LEU A 140 -9.96 11.69 10.26
N GLY A 141 -11.14 12.34 10.36
CA GLY A 141 -12.40 11.66 10.60
C GLY A 141 -12.76 10.65 9.50
N VAL A 142 -12.46 10.96 8.24
CA VAL A 142 -12.68 10.01 7.12
C VAL A 142 -11.78 8.80 7.22
N ILE A 143 -10.48 9.00 7.44
CA ILE A 143 -9.50 7.91 7.41
C ILE A 143 -9.50 7.05 8.67
N SER A 144 -9.80 7.64 9.83
CA SER A 144 -9.76 6.94 11.11
C SER A 144 -10.79 5.81 11.23
N ILE A 145 -11.95 5.93 10.56
CA ILE A 145 -12.99 4.90 10.61
C ILE A 145 -12.49 3.58 10.00
N PRO A 146 -12.13 3.50 8.71
CA PRO A 146 -11.62 2.26 8.15
C PRO A 146 -10.27 1.84 8.77
N TRP A 147 -9.41 2.80 9.11
CA TRP A 147 -8.13 2.52 9.77
C TRP A 147 -8.33 1.77 11.09
N LEU A 148 -9.21 2.26 11.97
CA LEU A 148 -9.47 1.65 13.27
C LEU A 148 -10.10 0.25 13.12
N LEU A 149 -11.06 0.09 12.20
CA LEU A 149 -11.71 -1.19 11.94
C LEU A 149 -10.70 -2.23 11.43
N VAL A 150 -9.80 -1.85 10.53
CA VAL A 150 -8.75 -2.73 10.01
C VAL A 150 -7.69 -3.04 11.08
N PHE A 151 -7.33 -2.05 11.90
CA PHE A 151 -6.41 -2.25 13.03
C PHE A 151 -6.95 -3.26 14.05
N ILE A 152 -8.25 -3.19 14.38
CA ILE A 152 -8.92 -4.15 15.27
C ILE A 152 -9.02 -5.56 14.67
N GLN A 153 -8.96 -5.71 13.33
CA GLN A 153 -8.91 -7.00 12.61
C GLN A 153 -7.52 -7.64 12.57
N PRO A 154 -6.64 -7.30 13.47
CA PRO A 154 -5.17 -7.36 13.54
C PRO A 154 -4.45 -7.37 12.16
N ASP A 155 -4.82 -6.45 11.29
CA ASP A 155 -4.15 -6.23 10.00
C ASP A 155 -3.27 -4.97 10.03
N LEU A 156 -2.10 -5.11 10.67
CA LEU A 156 -1.15 -4.00 10.82
C LEU A 156 -0.65 -3.50 9.46
N GLY A 157 -0.38 -4.40 8.53
CA GLY A 157 0.11 -4.05 7.20
C GLY A 157 -0.85 -3.11 6.47
N THR A 158 -2.10 -3.53 6.31
CA THR A 158 -3.12 -2.71 5.65
C THR A 158 -3.42 -1.43 6.43
N SER A 159 -3.36 -1.44 7.77
CA SER A 159 -3.58 -0.23 8.58
C SER A 159 -2.53 0.84 8.32
N LEU A 160 -1.26 0.48 8.11
CA LEU A 160 -0.20 1.42 7.77
C LEU A 160 -0.43 2.10 6.40
N VAL A 161 -1.08 1.42 5.45
CA VAL A 161 -1.45 2.02 4.17
C VAL A 161 -2.36 3.24 4.36
N PHE A 162 -3.35 3.17 5.26
CA PHE A 162 -4.23 4.31 5.55
C PHE A 162 -3.45 5.51 6.13
N GLY A 163 -2.45 5.24 6.97
CA GLY A 163 -1.55 6.29 7.48
C GLY A 163 -0.75 6.96 6.37
N ALA A 164 -0.17 6.18 5.46
CA ALA A 164 0.57 6.70 4.32
C ALA A 164 -0.34 7.52 3.38
N LEU A 165 -1.57 7.04 3.12
CA LEU A 165 -2.58 7.76 2.33
C LEU A 165 -2.90 9.12 2.95
N MET A 166 -3.18 9.15 4.25
CA MET A 166 -3.48 10.38 4.98
C MET A 166 -2.38 11.42 4.80
N LEU A 167 -1.14 11.05 5.13
CA LEU A 167 -0.01 11.98 5.09
C LEU A 167 0.29 12.50 3.69
N THR A 168 0.31 11.60 2.70
CA THR A 168 0.65 11.97 1.32
C THR A 168 -0.44 12.83 0.67
N MET A 169 -1.72 12.49 0.89
CA MET A 169 -2.82 13.26 0.31
C MET A 169 -2.97 14.62 0.99
N LEU A 170 -2.71 14.74 2.29
CA LEU A 170 -2.63 16.04 3.00
C LEU A 170 -1.52 16.91 2.42
N TYR A 171 -0.32 16.36 2.27
CA TYR A 171 0.81 17.07 1.68
C TYR A 171 0.48 17.56 0.26
N TRP A 172 -0.08 16.68 -0.58
CA TRP A 172 -0.44 17.01 -1.95
C TRP A 172 -1.56 18.05 -2.06
N SER A 173 -2.45 18.11 -1.07
CA SER A 173 -3.51 19.12 -1.00
C SER A 173 -3.02 20.51 -0.58
N GLY A 174 -1.70 20.68 -0.35
CA GLY A 174 -1.09 21.96 0.00
C GLY A 174 -0.75 22.14 1.48
N MET A 175 -0.90 21.11 2.32
CA MET A 175 -0.51 21.18 3.71
C MET A 175 1.02 21.35 3.83
N PRO A 176 1.52 22.28 4.65
CA PRO A 176 2.96 22.48 4.88
C PRO A 176 3.66 21.20 5.35
N ILE A 177 4.87 20.93 4.85
CA ILE A 177 5.65 19.73 5.19
C ILE A 177 5.94 19.65 6.69
N GLU A 178 6.07 20.79 7.38
CA GLU A 178 6.29 20.87 8.81
C GLU A 178 5.11 20.24 9.59
N TRP A 179 3.87 20.45 9.13
CA TRP A 179 2.68 19.88 9.76
C TRP A 179 2.57 18.38 9.48
N VAL A 180 2.94 17.94 8.26
CA VAL A 180 3.04 16.51 7.94
C VAL A 180 4.07 15.83 8.84
N THR A 181 5.22 16.47 9.02
CA THR A 181 6.28 16.00 9.93
C THR A 181 5.78 15.89 11.37
N LEU A 182 5.04 16.89 11.85
CA LEU A 182 4.45 16.87 13.19
C LEU A 182 3.40 15.76 13.35
N LEU A 183 2.60 15.46 12.31
CA LEU A 183 1.65 14.34 12.33
C LEU A 183 2.34 12.97 12.35
N LEU A 184 3.47 12.83 11.67
CA LEU A 184 4.26 11.58 11.63
C LEU A 184 5.12 11.42 12.91
N SER A 185 5.54 12.51 13.53
CA SER A 185 6.52 12.51 14.61
C SER A 185 6.16 11.68 15.85
N PRO A 186 4.88 11.50 16.29
CA PRO A 186 4.53 10.60 17.38
C PRO A 186 4.88 9.13 17.10
N LEU A 187 4.75 8.69 15.84
CA LEU A 187 5.15 7.33 15.44
C LEU A 187 6.67 7.14 15.57
N VAL A 188 7.44 8.16 15.15
CA VAL A 188 8.92 8.15 15.32
C VAL A 188 9.29 8.12 16.81
N THR A 189 8.54 8.86 17.66
CA THR A 189 8.75 8.81 19.12
C THR A 189 8.48 7.42 19.68
N ALA A 190 7.43 6.73 19.20
CA ALA A 190 7.13 5.37 19.59
C ALA A 190 8.28 4.41 19.23
N LEU A 191 8.86 4.56 18.03
CA LEU A 191 10.04 3.78 17.62
C LEU A 191 11.25 4.06 18.51
N PHE A 192 11.54 5.33 18.82
CA PHE A 192 12.63 5.70 19.72
C PHE A 192 12.41 5.18 21.15
N ALA A 193 11.17 5.22 21.66
CA ALA A 193 10.85 4.68 22.97
C ALA A 193 11.14 3.19 23.10
N GLY A 194 10.99 2.43 22.01
CA GLY A 194 11.28 0.99 21.98
C GLY A 194 12.74 0.63 21.70
N ILE A 195 13.44 1.40 20.83
CA ILE A 195 14.77 1.00 20.30
C ILE A 195 15.88 1.89 20.85
N PHE A 196 15.69 3.22 20.90
CA PHE A 196 16.69 4.22 21.27
C PHE A 196 16.12 5.28 22.20
N PRO A 197 15.78 4.97 23.47
CA PRO A 197 15.09 5.92 24.37
C PRO A 197 15.83 7.24 24.56
N TRP A 198 17.15 7.24 24.54
CA TRP A 198 17.99 8.43 24.70
C TRP A 198 17.81 9.44 23.52
N ALA A 199 17.44 8.97 22.32
CA ALA A 199 17.20 9.86 21.17
C ALA A 199 16.02 10.80 21.41
N MET A 200 15.09 10.46 22.30
CA MET A 200 13.94 11.31 22.65
C MET A 200 14.35 12.63 23.30
N VAL A 201 15.50 12.67 23.97
CA VAL A 201 16.04 13.90 24.62
C VAL A 201 16.30 14.99 23.57
N ILE A 202 16.66 14.62 22.36
CA ILE A 202 16.89 15.55 21.24
C ILE A 202 15.61 15.68 20.41
N TRP A 203 14.92 14.58 20.14
CA TRP A 203 13.77 14.54 19.25
C TRP A 203 12.57 15.35 19.75
N ILE A 204 12.21 15.23 21.04
CA ILE A 204 11.05 15.93 21.59
C ILE A 204 11.24 17.45 21.57
N PRO A 205 12.38 18.03 22.02
CA PRO A 205 12.63 19.47 21.88
C PRO A 205 12.64 19.95 20.42
N LEU A 206 13.18 19.14 19.49
CA LEU A 206 13.19 19.48 18.08
C LEU A 206 11.77 19.59 17.50
N MET A 207 10.89 18.63 17.81
CA MET A 207 9.49 18.67 17.38
C MET A 207 8.70 19.80 18.06
N ALA A 208 8.98 20.07 19.33
CA ALA A 208 8.40 21.21 20.03
C ALA A 208 8.82 22.56 19.41
N LEU A 209 10.08 22.69 19.00
CA LEU A 209 10.58 23.86 18.27
C LEU A 209 9.95 23.99 16.89
N LEU A 210 9.78 22.87 16.17
CA LEU A 210 9.11 22.83 14.88
C LEU A 210 7.65 23.31 15.02
N ALA A 211 6.92 22.81 16.02
CA ALA A 211 5.56 23.22 16.31
C ALA A 211 5.49 24.72 16.70
N TYR A 212 6.44 25.20 17.50
CA TYR A 212 6.52 26.60 17.86
C TYR A 212 6.71 27.52 16.66
N ARG A 213 7.48 27.07 15.65
CA ARG A 213 7.79 27.88 14.45
C ARG A 213 6.70 27.81 13.37
N SER A 214 6.04 26.66 13.21
CA SER A 214 5.14 26.41 12.08
C SER A 214 3.65 26.57 12.40
N LEU A 215 3.23 26.47 13.66
CA LEU A 215 1.83 26.54 14.05
C LEU A 215 1.43 27.94 14.58
N PRO A 216 0.17 28.37 14.35
CA PRO A 216 -0.27 29.73 14.73
C PRO A 216 -0.26 29.98 16.25
N TRP A 217 -0.55 28.95 17.06
CA TRP A 217 -0.59 29.07 18.54
C TRP A 217 0.72 28.60 19.16
N LYS A 218 1.80 29.27 18.86
CA LYS A 218 3.19 28.88 19.13
C LYS A 218 3.43 28.14 20.44
N ARG A 219 3.09 28.77 21.59
CA ARG A 219 3.30 28.18 22.93
C ARG A 219 2.40 26.97 23.17
N ILE A 220 1.10 27.10 22.87
CA ILE A 220 0.13 26.04 23.07
C ILE A 220 0.50 24.84 22.19
N ALA A 221 0.81 25.06 20.90
CA ALA A 221 1.22 24.01 19.98
C ALA A 221 2.47 23.27 20.46
N SER A 222 3.49 24.00 20.90
CA SER A 222 4.71 23.41 21.48
C SER A 222 4.39 22.57 22.72
N THR A 223 3.56 23.08 23.65
CA THR A 223 3.17 22.34 24.85
C THR A 223 2.38 21.09 24.52
N ILE A 224 1.42 21.15 23.56
CA ILE A 224 0.66 20.00 23.12
C ILE A 224 1.60 18.98 22.47
N THR A 225 2.55 19.41 21.65
CA THR A 225 3.55 18.53 21.04
C THR A 225 4.36 17.80 22.09
N ILE A 226 4.89 18.50 23.09
CA ILE A 226 5.62 17.87 24.21
C ILE A 226 4.73 16.86 24.95
N ALA A 227 3.46 17.23 25.23
CA ALA A 227 2.53 16.34 25.91
C ALA A 227 2.23 15.07 25.11
N ILE A 228 2.00 15.19 23.79
CA ILE A 228 1.76 14.03 22.91
C ILE A 228 2.99 13.12 22.87
N HIS A 229 4.19 13.68 22.65
CA HIS A 229 5.41 12.90 22.61
C HIS A 229 5.76 12.28 23.97
N GLY A 230 5.55 13.00 25.06
CA GLY A 230 5.70 12.48 26.43
C GLY A 230 4.73 11.34 26.72
N ALA A 231 3.45 11.50 26.32
CA ALA A 231 2.47 10.44 26.43
C ALA A 231 2.89 9.20 25.59
N MET A 232 3.34 9.40 24.35
CA MET A 232 3.84 8.31 23.50
C MET A 232 5.05 7.60 24.12
N ALA A 233 5.97 8.33 24.72
CA ALA A 233 7.14 7.77 25.39
C ALA A 233 6.75 6.86 26.57
N ILE A 234 5.68 7.18 27.29
CA ILE A 234 5.17 6.38 28.42
C ILE A 234 4.26 5.24 27.96
N VAL A 235 3.36 5.53 27.02
CA VAL A 235 2.34 4.57 26.58
C VAL A 235 2.94 3.50 25.68
N THR A 236 3.97 3.80 24.88
CA THR A 236 4.55 2.79 23.95
C THR A 236 5.15 1.58 24.67
N PRO A 237 5.98 1.70 25.71
CA PRO A 237 6.47 0.54 26.47
C PRO A 237 5.33 -0.24 27.14
N TRP A 238 4.30 0.43 27.61
CA TRP A 238 3.13 -0.23 28.19
C TRP A 238 2.33 -1.01 27.15
N LEU A 239 2.09 -0.41 25.97
CA LEU A 239 1.43 -1.09 24.83
C LEU A 239 2.26 -2.28 24.35
N TRP A 240 3.58 -2.18 24.35
CA TRP A 240 4.46 -3.29 23.99
C TRP A 240 4.27 -4.49 24.92
N MET A 241 4.13 -4.25 26.21
CA MET A 241 3.98 -5.31 27.20
C MET A 241 2.56 -5.89 27.28
N HIS A 242 1.52 -5.06 27.09
CA HIS A 242 0.13 -5.42 27.41
C HIS A 242 -0.83 -5.29 26.22
N GLY A 243 -0.49 -4.53 25.19
CA GLY A 243 -1.41 -4.19 24.09
C GLY A 243 -1.19 -5.01 22.83
N LEU A 244 0.03 -5.48 22.57
CA LEU A 244 0.34 -6.31 21.41
C LEU A 244 0.18 -7.79 21.73
N LYS A 245 -0.40 -8.53 20.79
CA LYS A 245 -0.42 -10.00 20.84
C LYS A 245 0.98 -10.55 20.57
N ASP A 246 1.28 -11.75 21.07
CA ASP A 246 2.60 -12.37 20.94
C ASP A 246 3.10 -12.42 19.49
N TYR A 247 2.28 -12.89 18.55
CA TYR A 247 2.65 -12.93 17.14
C TYR A 247 2.95 -11.55 16.51
N GLN A 248 2.42 -10.45 17.07
CA GLN A 248 2.70 -9.09 16.58
C GLN A 248 4.05 -8.60 17.11
N ARG A 249 4.38 -8.94 18.35
CA ARG A 249 5.70 -8.69 18.93
C ARG A 249 6.77 -9.51 18.23
N ASP A 250 6.51 -10.79 17.99
CA ASP A 250 7.41 -11.71 17.31
C ASP A 250 7.79 -11.19 15.93
N ARG A 251 6.84 -10.66 15.14
CA ARG A 251 7.13 -10.07 13.83
C ARG A 251 8.12 -8.90 13.90
N LEU A 252 8.08 -8.10 14.96
CA LEU A 252 8.99 -6.96 15.14
C LEU A 252 10.34 -7.41 15.70
N VAL A 253 10.35 -8.33 16.66
CA VAL A 253 11.58 -8.87 17.26
C VAL A 253 12.36 -9.73 16.26
N LEU A 254 11.67 -10.63 15.57
CA LEU A 254 12.28 -11.52 14.58
C LEU A 254 12.74 -10.80 13.31
N PHE A 255 12.19 -9.62 13.02
CA PHE A 255 12.75 -8.76 11.98
C PHE A 255 14.14 -8.23 12.37
N LEU A 256 14.36 -7.88 13.65
CA LEU A 256 15.66 -7.39 14.13
C LEU A 256 16.68 -8.53 14.28
N ASP A 257 16.24 -9.70 14.69
CA ASP A 257 17.07 -10.89 14.83
C ASP A 257 16.28 -12.17 14.51
N PRO A 258 16.26 -12.58 13.22
CA PRO A 258 15.56 -13.79 12.80
C PRO A 258 16.11 -15.08 13.39
N SER A 259 17.35 -15.04 13.91
CA SER A 259 18.03 -16.23 14.47
C SER A 259 17.47 -16.66 15.84
N GLN A 260 16.64 -15.83 16.49
CA GLN A 260 16.00 -16.19 17.75
C GLN A 260 14.96 -17.31 17.60
N ASP A 261 14.31 -17.41 16.43
CA ASP A 261 13.36 -18.50 16.12
C ASP A 261 13.50 -18.94 14.66
N PRO A 262 14.59 -19.64 14.30
CA PRO A 262 14.93 -19.98 12.92
C PRO A 262 14.02 -21.05 12.30
N LEU A 263 13.22 -21.77 13.11
CA LEU A 263 12.29 -22.81 12.66
C LEU A 263 10.82 -22.38 12.73
N GLY A 264 10.53 -21.26 13.41
CA GLY A 264 9.20 -20.68 13.55
C GLY A 264 9.05 -19.36 12.81
N GLY A 265 8.80 -18.26 13.53
CA GLY A 265 8.51 -16.95 12.93
C GLY A 265 9.64 -16.34 12.10
N GLY A 266 10.92 -16.63 12.42
CA GLY A 266 12.09 -16.19 11.66
C GLY A 266 12.32 -16.97 10.36
N TYR A 267 11.75 -18.19 10.25
CA TYR A 267 11.93 -19.08 9.10
C TYR A 267 11.60 -18.43 7.77
N HIS A 268 10.45 -17.76 7.68
CA HIS A 268 10.00 -17.09 6.45
C HIS A 268 11.02 -16.08 5.93
N LEU A 269 11.56 -15.26 6.82
CA LEU A 269 12.51 -14.22 6.46
C LEU A 269 13.87 -14.79 6.06
N LEU A 270 14.37 -15.78 6.80
CA LEU A 270 15.62 -16.47 6.49
C LEU A 270 15.56 -17.16 5.13
N GLN A 271 14.50 -17.94 4.87
CA GLN A 271 14.32 -18.63 3.60
C GLN A 271 14.13 -17.66 2.44
N SER A 272 13.43 -16.54 2.67
CA SER A 272 13.26 -15.48 1.67
C SER A 272 14.61 -14.88 1.25
N THR A 273 15.44 -14.51 2.21
CA THR A 273 16.76 -13.91 1.92
C THR A 273 17.72 -14.91 1.28
N VAL A 274 17.68 -16.18 1.70
CA VAL A 274 18.46 -17.27 1.07
C VAL A 274 17.98 -17.48 -0.38
N GLY A 275 16.66 -17.49 -0.62
CA GLY A 275 16.09 -17.63 -1.96
C GLY A 275 16.56 -16.54 -2.92
N ILE A 276 16.45 -15.27 -2.51
CA ILE A 276 16.94 -14.13 -3.31
C ILE A 276 18.45 -14.23 -3.56
N GLY A 277 19.23 -14.57 -2.51
CA GLY A 277 20.67 -14.68 -2.61
C GLY A 277 21.15 -15.82 -3.51
N SER A 278 20.42 -16.94 -3.53
CA SER A 278 20.74 -18.11 -4.37
C SER A 278 20.58 -17.85 -5.87
N GLY A 279 19.73 -16.88 -6.25
CA GLY A 279 19.52 -16.52 -7.65
C GLY A 279 20.71 -15.80 -8.31
N GLY A 280 21.61 -15.21 -7.55
CA GLY A 280 22.76 -14.48 -8.09
C GLY A 280 22.36 -13.37 -9.07
N LEU A 281 23.13 -13.18 -10.17
CA LEU A 281 22.84 -12.13 -11.15
C LEU A 281 21.74 -12.48 -12.14
N PHE A 282 21.69 -13.73 -12.62
CA PHE A 282 20.83 -14.15 -13.73
C PHE A 282 19.70 -15.10 -13.31
N GLY A 283 19.70 -15.58 -12.07
CA GLY A 283 18.73 -16.55 -11.55
C GLY A 283 19.06 -18.00 -11.94
N ALA A 284 18.31 -18.91 -11.32
CA ALA A 284 18.35 -20.33 -11.65
C ALA A 284 17.65 -20.67 -12.97
N GLY A 285 16.92 -19.71 -13.56
CA GLY A 285 16.04 -19.88 -14.72
C GLY A 285 14.57 -19.98 -14.33
N LEU A 286 13.69 -19.46 -15.20
CA LEU A 286 12.24 -19.51 -14.98
C LEU A 286 11.79 -20.99 -14.86
N LEU A 287 10.95 -21.26 -13.87
CA LEU A 287 10.46 -22.59 -13.52
C LEU A 287 11.57 -23.57 -13.07
N GLN A 288 12.76 -23.09 -12.69
CA GLN A 288 13.90 -23.94 -12.29
C GLN A 288 14.38 -23.69 -10.85
N GLY A 289 13.82 -22.69 -10.15
CA GLY A 289 14.14 -22.42 -8.74
C GLY A 289 13.91 -23.64 -7.86
N GLN A 290 14.93 -24.09 -7.14
CA GLN A 290 14.84 -25.28 -6.28
C GLN A 290 14.06 -24.99 -5.00
N LEU A 291 14.38 -23.87 -4.33
CA LEU A 291 13.68 -23.44 -3.12
C LEU A 291 12.22 -23.13 -3.41
N THR A 292 11.95 -22.51 -4.57
CA THR A 292 10.59 -22.25 -5.07
C THR A 292 9.82 -23.54 -5.29
N LYS A 293 10.38 -24.52 -5.99
CA LYS A 293 9.73 -25.82 -6.27
C LYS A 293 9.48 -26.65 -5.00
N LEU A 294 10.45 -26.69 -4.11
CA LEU A 294 10.39 -27.49 -2.88
C LEU A 294 9.63 -26.78 -1.74
N ARG A 295 9.14 -25.56 -1.97
CA ARG A 295 8.35 -24.76 -1.02
C ARG A 295 9.05 -24.50 0.31
N PHE A 296 10.35 -24.26 0.26
CA PHE A 296 11.07 -23.85 1.45
C PHE A 296 10.60 -22.48 1.98
N ILE A 297 10.02 -21.64 1.11
CA ILE A 297 9.46 -20.34 1.51
C ILE A 297 7.94 -20.50 1.63
N PRO A 298 7.36 -20.48 2.85
CA PRO A 298 5.90 -20.47 3.01
C PRO A 298 5.28 -19.22 2.38
N GLU A 299 4.04 -19.32 1.91
CA GLU A 299 3.28 -18.21 1.29
C GLU A 299 4.05 -17.49 0.16
N GLN A 300 4.94 -18.21 -0.55
CA GLN A 300 5.78 -17.62 -1.61
C GLN A 300 4.97 -17.10 -2.80
N HIS A 301 3.78 -17.63 -3.06
CA HIS A 301 2.89 -17.18 -4.14
C HIS A 301 2.10 -15.91 -3.80
N THR A 302 2.01 -15.55 -2.51
CA THR A 302 1.32 -14.36 -2.02
C THR A 302 2.31 -13.29 -1.58
N ASP A 303 2.78 -13.35 -0.35
CA ASP A 303 3.53 -12.28 0.30
C ASP A 303 5.02 -12.28 -0.08
N PHE A 304 5.58 -13.44 -0.42
CA PHE A 304 6.99 -13.64 -0.74
C PHE A 304 7.26 -13.91 -2.23
N ILE A 305 6.37 -13.46 -3.14
CA ILE A 305 6.54 -13.67 -4.57
C ILE A 305 7.83 -13.02 -5.13
N PHE A 306 8.28 -11.93 -4.50
CA PHE A 306 9.54 -11.26 -4.86
C PHE A 306 10.76 -12.15 -4.59
N SER A 307 10.69 -13.05 -3.60
CA SER A 307 11.75 -14.01 -3.32
C SER A 307 11.84 -15.09 -4.40
N ALA A 308 10.68 -15.61 -4.85
CA ALA A 308 10.64 -16.54 -5.97
C ALA A 308 11.13 -15.89 -7.26
N LEU A 309 10.79 -14.60 -7.50
CA LEU A 309 11.33 -13.81 -8.60
C LEU A 309 12.86 -13.73 -8.51
N GLY A 310 13.39 -13.43 -7.32
CA GLY A 310 14.83 -13.31 -7.08
C GLY A 310 15.59 -14.62 -7.33
N GLU A 311 15.07 -15.76 -6.87
CA GLU A 311 15.67 -17.06 -7.12
C GLU A 311 15.68 -17.41 -8.62
N GLU A 312 14.54 -17.21 -9.32
CA GLU A 312 14.39 -17.67 -10.71
C GLU A 312 14.98 -16.71 -11.74
N THR A 313 14.93 -15.40 -11.52
CA THR A 313 15.39 -14.38 -12.49
C THR A 313 16.60 -13.60 -12.04
N GLY A 314 17.07 -13.83 -10.83
CA GLY A 314 18.23 -13.19 -10.25
C GLY A 314 18.06 -11.69 -10.01
N PHE A 315 19.18 -11.04 -9.73
CA PHE A 315 19.23 -9.60 -9.49
C PHE A 315 18.68 -8.76 -10.67
N ILE A 316 18.96 -9.18 -11.91
CA ILE A 316 18.50 -8.45 -13.11
C ILE A 316 16.97 -8.46 -13.19
N GLY A 317 16.32 -9.59 -12.96
CA GLY A 317 14.86 -9.67 -12.96
C GLY A 317 14.22 -8.83 -11.85
N CYS A 318 14.77 -8.88 -10.64
CA CYS A 318 14.35 -8.02 -9.53
C CYS A 318 14.50 -6.53 -9.87
N LEU A 319 15.63 -6.14 -10.44
CA LEU A 319 15.89 -4.75 -10.84
C LEU A 319 14.89 -4.28 -11.92
N LEU A 320 14.59 -5.11 -12.91
CA LEU A 320 13.63 -4.77 -13.97
C LEU A 320 12.22 -4.54 -13.39
N VAL A 321 11.79 -5.37 -12.43
CA VAL A 321 10.52 -5.20 -11.75
C VAL A 321 10.49 -3.91 -10.92
N VAL A 322 11.54 -3.62 -10.16
CA VAL A 322 11.66 -2.35 -9.40
C VAL A 322 11.65 -1.14 -10.32
N LEU A 323 12.39 -1.17 -11.43
CA LEU A 323 12.36 -0.12 -12.44
C LEU A 323 11.00 0.02 -13.11
N GLY A 324 10.30 -1.08 -13.35
CA GLY A 324 8.93 -1.09 -13.85
C GLY A 324 7.97 -0.36 -12.89
N PHE A 325 8.04 -0.65 -11.60
CA PHE A 325 7.27 0.08 -10.60
C PHE A 325 7.68 1.56 -10.51
N ALA A 326 8.96 1.87 -10.54
CA ALA A 326 9.43 3.26 -10.53
C ALA A 326 8.89 4.04 -11.75
N LEU A 327 8.88 3.44 -12.93
CA LEU A 327 8.32 4.02 -14.14
C LEU A 327 6.81 4.21 -14.06
N LEU A 328 6.09 3.21 -13.49
CA LEU A 328 4.65 3.31 -13.25
C LEU A 328 4.33 4.47 -12.30
N MET A 329 5.08 4.59 -11.18
CA MET A 329 4.91 5.70 -10.22
C MET A 329 5.22 7.06 -10.83
N ALA A 330 6.33 7.18 -11.58
CA ALA A 330 6.66 8.40 -12.28
C ALA A 330 5.56 8.80 -13.27
N ARG A 331 4.93 7.82 -13.92
CA ARG A 331 3.79 8.06 -14.81
C ARG A 331 2.55 8.52 -14.06
N LEU A 332 2.19 7.89 -12.96
CA LEU A 332 1.06 8.30 -12.11
C LEU A 332 1.26 9.72 -11.58
N LEU A 333 2.47 10.06 -11.14
CA LEU A 333 2.80 11.42 -10.70
C LEU A 333 2.61 12.45 -11.82
N GLN A 334 3.01 12.12 -13.06
CA GLN A 334 2.75 12.97 -14.21
C GLN A 334 1.26 13.13 -14.50
N VAL A 335 0.45 12.07 -14.37
CA VAL A 335 -1.00 12.12 -14.54
C VAL A 335 -1.62 13.02 -13.48
N ALA A 336 -1.22 12.88 -12.22
CA ALA A 336 -1.72 13.72 -11.13
C ALA A 336 -1.42 15.21 -11.35
N ARG A 337 -0.20 15.56 -11.78
CA ARG A 337 0.20 16.95 -12.07
C ARG A 337 -0.54 17.59 -13.24
N HIS A 338 -1.09 16.79 -14.17
CA HIS A 338 -1.84 17.26 -15.34
C HIS A 338 -3.32 16.95 -15.27
N ALA A 339 -3.81 16.57 -14.10
CA ALA A 339 -5.25 16.35 -13.86
C ALA A 339 -6.01 17.69 -13.99
N ARG A 340 -7.31 17.61 -14.36
CA ARG A 340 -8.15 18.79 -14.58
C ARG A 340 -8.65 19.45 -13.30
N SER A 341 -8.73 18.68 -12.23
CA SER A 341 -9.27 19.13 -10.95
C SER A 341 -8.43 18.53 -9.81
N ASP A 342 -8.43 19.23 -8.67
CA ASP A 342 -7.76 18.77 -7.46
C ASP A 342 -8.29 17.41 -7.00
N PHE A 343 -9.60 17.15 -7.18
CA PHE A 343 -10.20 15.85 -6.90
C PHE A 343 -9.54 14.73 -7.71
N GLU A 344 -9.41 14.90 -9.03
CA GLU A 344 -8.78 13.91 -9.91
C GLU A 344 -7.28 13.74 -9.58
N SER A 345 -6.58 14.84 -9.33
CA SER A 345 -5.18 14.85 -8.91
C SER A 345 -4.98 14.06 -7.61
N LEU A 346 -5.78 14.34 -6.59
CA LEU A 346 -5.73 13.67 -5.29
C LEU A 346 -6.07 12.18 -5.37
N VAL A 347 -7.02 11.78 -6.22
CA VAL A 347 -7.33 10.36 -6.46
C VAL A 347 -6.12 9.64 -7.03
N VAL A 348 -5.47 10.20 -8.06
CA VAL A 348 -4.28 9.57 -8.67
C VAL A 348 -3.11 9.50 -7.69
N ILE A 349 -2.89 10.54 -6.89
CA ILE A 349 -1.85 10.53 -5.84
C ILE A 349 -2.16 9.51 -4.76
N GLY A 350 -3.41 9.44 -4.29
CA GLY A 350 -3.82 8.41 -3.32
C GLY A 350 -3.57 6.99 -3.83
N ILE A 351 -3.96 6.71 -5.08
CA ILE A 351 -3.69 5.41 -5.72
C ILE A 351 -2.18 5.16 -5.86
N GLY A 352 -1.42 6.15 -6.34
CA GLY A 352 0.03 6.04 -6.44
C GLY A 352 0.70 5.76 -5.10
N THR A 353 0.26 6.45 -4.04
CA THR A 353 0.73 6.22 -2.67
C THR A 353 0.42 4.81 -2.19
N MET A 354 -0.81 4.33 -2.39
CA MET A 354 -1.22 2.98 -2.01
C MET A 354 -0.32 1.93 -2.68
N LEU A 355 -0.16 2.01 -4.00
CA LEU A 355 0.67 1.06 -4.75
C LEU A 355 2.15 1.15 -4.34
N MET A 356 2.70 2.37 -4.23
CA MET A 356 4.10 2.56 -3.85
C MET A 356 4.40 2.05 -2.45
N PHE A 357 3.51 2.33 -1.48
CA PHE A 357 3.67 1.84 -0.11
C PHE A 357 3.66 0.31 -0.06
N GLN A 358 2.73 -0.33 -0.78
CA GLN A 358 2.66 -1.79 -0.87
C GLN A 358 3.95 -2.38 -1.49
N VAL A 359 4.46 -1.78 -2.57
CA VAL A 359 5.71 -2.20 -3.22
C VAL A 359 6.89 -2.09 -2.27
N VAL A 360 7.08 -0.93 -1.63
CA VAL A 360 8.20 -0.70 -0.70
C VAL A 360 8.15 -1.66 0.46
N VAL A 361 7.00 -1.80 1.11
CA VAL A 361 6.87 -2.67 2.29
C VAL A 361 7.05 -4.13 1.93
N ASN A 362 6.48 -4.60 0.79
CA ASN A 362 6.66 -5.99 0.36
C ASN A 362 8.13 -6.31 0.02
N ILE A 363 8.78 -5.46 -0.76
CA ILE A 363 10.20 -5.68 -1.10
C ILE A 363 11.07 -5.62 0.16
N PHE A 364 10.87 -4.63 1.03
CA PHE A 364 11.65 -4.50 2.26
C PHE A 364 11.50 -5.71 3.18
N MET A 365 10.28 -6.25 3.34
CA MET A 365 10.10 -7.43 4.16
C MET A 365 10.75 -8.68 3.54
N THR A 366 10.75 -8.81 2.20
CA THR A 366 11.34 -9.99 1.53
C THR A 366 12.87 -10.00 1.54
N ILE A 367 13.50 -8.81 1.51
CA ILE A 367 14.97 -8.69 1.58
C ILE A 367 15.50 -8.50 3.02
N GLY A 368 14.64 -8.59 4.04
CA GLY A 368 15.04 -8.49 5.44
C GLY A 368 15.26 -7.06 5.96
N LEU A 369 14.78 -6.04 5.26
CA LEU A 369 14.84 -4.63 5.69
C LEU A 369 13.57 -4.12 6.37
N GLY A 370 12.59 -4.98 6.57
CA GLY A 370 11.33 -4.64 7.22
C GLY A 370 10.64 -5.86 7.84
N PRO A 371 9.74 -5.64 8.81
CA PRO A 371 8.99 -6.73 9.45
C PRO A 371 8.02 -7.37 8.45
N VAL A 372 7.73 -8.65 8.63
CA VAL A 372 6.79 -9.41 7.80
C VAL A 372 5.37 -8.89 8.06
N THR A 373 4.81 -8.18 7.10
CA THR A 373 3.50 -7.50 7.21
C THR A 373 2.36 -8.25 6.54
N GLY A 374 2.63 -9.12 5.59
CA GLY A 374 1.62 -9.82 4.79
C GLY A 374 0.93 -8.90 3.76
N ILE A 375 1.61 -7.85 3.29
CA ILE A 375 1.10 -6.97 2.22
C ILE A 375 1.51 -7.56 0.87
N PRO A 376 0.54 -7.83 -0.03
CA PRO A 376 0.86 -8.38 -1.35
C PRO A 376 1.55 -7.34 -2.25
N LEU A 377 2.46 -7.81 -3.11
CA LEU A 377 3.11 -7.00 -4.14
C LEU A 377 2.11 -6.74 -5.29
N PRO A 378 1.76 -5.47 -5.60
CA PRO A 378 0.76 -5.16 -6.61
C PRO A 378 1.05 -5.82 -7.96
N PHE A 379 0.02 -6.37 -8.63
CA PHE A 379 0.06 -7.05 -9.92
C PHE A 379 0.90 -8.33 -9.98
N LEU A 380 1.72 -8.62 -8.99
CA LEU A 380 2.58 -9.80 -8.94
C LEU A 380 2.07 -10.87 -7.97
N SER A 381 1.70 -10.48 -6.76
CA SER A 381 1.21 -11.43 -5.76
C SER A 381 -0.12 -12.08 -6.14
N TYR A 382 -0.27 -13.35 -5.78
CA TYR A 382 -1.55 -14.02 -5.83
C TYR A 382 -2.48 -13.44 -4.78
N GLY A 383 -3.61 -12.92 -5.21
CA GLY A 383 -4.63 -12.36 -4.31
C GLY A 383 -5.82 -11.84 -5.11
N ARG A 384 -6.95 -12.56 -5.06
CA ARG A 384 -8.13 -12.23 -5.89
C ARG A 384 -8.64 -10.81 -5.65
N SER A 385 -8.82 -10.42 -4.39
CA SER A 385 -9.31 -9.07 -4.03
C SER A 385 -8.30 -7.98 -4.36
N ALA A 386 -7.01 -8.20 -4.03
CA ALA A 386 -5.94 -7.24 -4.30
C ALA A 386 -5.77 -7.01 -5.81
N MET A 387 -5.81 -8.07 -6.62
CA MET A 387 -5.71 -7.96 -8.08
C MET A 387 -6.84 -7.11 -8.68
N VAL A 388 -8.09 -7.39 -8.29
CA VAL A 388 -9.25 -6.61 -8.76
C VAL A 388 -9.13 -5.15 -8.34
N VAL A 389 -8.73 -4.87 -7.08
CA VAL A 389 -8.54 -3.52 -6.56
C VAL A 389 -7.41 -2.79 -7.28
N ASN A 390 -6.31 -3.46 -7.61
CA ASN A 390 -5.21 -2.88 -8.38
C ASN A 390 -5.68 -2.46 -9.78
N PHE A 391 -6.48 -3.28 -10.46
CA PHE A 391 -7.05 -2.91 -11.76
C PHE A 391 -8.16 -1.86 -11.67
N ILE A 392 -8.99 -1.85 -10.61
CA ILE A 392 -9.91 -0.73 -10.30
C ILE A 392 -9.10 0.57 -10.20
N SER A 393 -8.01 0.56 -9.41
CA SER A 393 -7.12 1.71 -9.23
C SER A 393 -6.55 2.20 -10.56
N LEU A 394 -6.07 1.28 -11.39
CA LEU A 394 -5.56 1.59 -12.72
C LEU A 394 -6.64 2.20 -13.61
N GLY A 395 -7.86 1.64 -13.62
CA GLY A 395 -9.00 2.14 -14.38
C GLY A 395 -9.40 3.57 -14.00
N LEU A 396 -9.38 3.88 -12.69
CA LEU A 396 -9.63 5.23 -12.20
C LEU A 396 -8.55 6.22 -12.69
N CYS A 397 -7.26 5.83 -12.63
CA CYS A 397 -6.17 6.67 -13.16
C CYS A 397 -6.28 6.88 -14.67
N LEU A 398 -6.63 5.83 -15.42
CA LEU A 398 -6.85 5.91 -16.88
C LEU A 398 -8.04 6.81 -17.24
N SER A 399 -9.11 6.80 -16.41
CA SER A 399 -10.23 7.73 -16.56
C SER A 399 -9.74 9.19 -16.50
N VAL A 400 -8.87 9.54 -15.56
CA VAL A 400 -8.27 10.88 -15.46
C VAL A 400 -7.48 11.22 -16.73
N VAL A 401 -6.64 10.30 -17.21
CA VAL A 401 -5.88 10.50 -18.46
C VAL A 401 -6.80 10.77 -19.64
N ARG A 402 -7.85 9.95 -19.79
CA ARG A 402 -8.81 10.08 -20.89
C ARG A 402 -9.56 11.41 -20.87
N GLN A 403 -9.98 11.85 -19.70
CA GLN A 403 -10.70 13.13 -19.55
C GLN A 403 -9.81 14.33 -19.81
N SER A 404 -8.56 14.33 -19.31
CA SER A 404 -7.59 15.39 -19.58
C SER A 404 -7.36 15.60 -21.08
N ARG A 405 -7.42 14.54 -21.89
CA ARG A 405 -7.30 14.64 -23.37
C ARG A 405 -8.51 15.26 -24.04
N ARG A 406 -9.73 14.92 -23.61
CA ARG A 406 -10.96 15.44 -24.22
C ARG A 406 -11.09 16.96 -24.07
N SER A 407 -10.57 17.53 -22.99
CA SER A 407 -10.57 18.99 -22.78
C SER A 407 -9.66 19.72 -23.76
N PHE A 408 -8.48 19.15 -24.04
CA PHE A 408 -7.56 19.75 -25.01
C PHE A 408 -8.05 19.61 -26.46
N ALA A 409 -8.91 18.63 -26.75
CA ALA A 409 -9.49 18.45 -28.07
C ALA A 409 -10.76 19.34 -28.31
N GLY A 410 -11.48 19.69 -27.24
CA GLY A 410 -12.67 20.53 -27.30
C GLY A 410 -12.37 22.04 -27.28
N LEU A 411 -11.13 22.44 -27.09
CA LEU A 411 -10.64 23.84 -27.16
C LEU A 411 -10.06 24.18 -28.54
N ARG A 412 -10.24 23.33 -29.54
CA ARG A 412 -9.96 23.53 -30.96
C ARG A 412 -11.25 23.50 -31.75
#